data_30d89253126872a69c2fdfb4cf8c6e81
#
_entry.id   30d89253126872a69c2fdfb4cf8c6e81
#
_cell.length_a   1.000
_cell.length_b   1.000
_cell.length_c   1.000
_cell.angle_alpha   90.00
_cell.angle_beta   90.00
_cell.angle_gamma   90.00
#
_symmetry.space_group_name_H-M   'P 1'
#
loop_
_entity.id
_entity.type
_entity.pdbx_description
1 polymer ?
#
loop_
_entity_poly.entity_id
_entity_poly.type
_entity_poly.pdbx_seq_one_letter_code
_entity_poly.pdbx_strand_id
1 'polypeptide(L)'
;DFCLSRGLGDVYKRQGDGVDSNGSVEITGGVLLVCGPTSNGDGAFDYDLTATVTGGTVLMVGSNGMAQNFTSGEQPFAFAAVSGSAGQNVAVVDSDGTVVASFTAAKQFGMVLATSPAFVEGGTYSLVIGGTVTGANADGYTDSGTVEGGSTTEIAASTTASGGMGGLGAGGGGMPAGQGGDVQRGMRGGAGSGFGGGAAA
;
A
#
# COMPACT_ATOMS: atom_id res chain seq x y z
N ASP A 1 3.29 16.35 13.25
CA ASP A 1 2.64 17.02 12.12
C ASP A 1 3.68 17.27 11.02
N PHE A 2 3.68 16.43 10.00
CA PHE A 2 4.57 16.58 8.86
C PHE A 2 3.78 17.22 7.72
N CYS A 3 3.96 18.51 7.53
CA CYS A 3 3.39 19.27 6.41
C CYS A 3 4.43 19.35 5.30
N LEU A 4 4.25 18.60 4.20
CA LEU A 4 5.05 18.75 2.98
C LEU A 4 4.49 19.90 2.15
N SER A 5 5.05 21.09 2.33
CA SER A 5 4.75 22.28 1.56
C SER A 5 5.75 22.45 0.42
N ARG A 6 5.25 22.40 -0.80
CA ARG A 6 5.75 23.00 -2.06
C ARG A 6 7.26 22.95 -2.31
N GLY A 7 7.69 22.05 -3.19
CA GLY A 7 8.98 22.12 -3.84
C GLY A 7 9.07 21.09 -4.95
N LEU A 8 9.72 21.42 -6.05
CA LEU A 8 10.09 20.52 -7.12
C LEU A 8 10.78 19.27 -6.55
N GLY A 9 10.23 18.10 -6.88
CA GLY A 9 10.69 16.75 -6.72
C GLY A 9 11.93 16.47 -5.89
N ASP A 10 11.76 16.10 -4.64
CA ASP A 10 12.81 15.42 -3.89
C ASP A 10 12.60 13.91 -3.97
N VAL A 11 13.58 13.22 -4.57
CA VAL A 11 13.64 11.75 -4.54
C VAL A 11 14.26 11.33 -3.21
N TYR A 12 13.44 10.86 -2.28
CA TYR A 12 13.93 10.37 -1.00
C TYR A 12 14.42 8.92 -1.12
N LYS A 13 15.75 8.74 -1.02
CA LYS A 13 16.41 7.43 -0.91
C LYS A 13 16.74 7.15 0.56
N ARG A 14 15.76 6.73 1.36
CA ARG A 14 16.01 6.36 2.76
C ARG A 14 16.20 4.85 2.92
N GLN A 15 16.99 4.45 3.95
CA GLN A 15 17.19 3.04 4.31
C GLN A 15 16.16 2.52 5.32
N GLY A 16 15.42 3.40 5.98
CA GLY A 16 14.27 3.11 6.81
C GLY A 16 12.97 3.39 6.06
N ASP A 17 11.90 3.69 6.78
CA ASP A 17 10.60 4.06 6.22
C ASP A 17 10.73 5.24 5.26
N GLY A 18 9.95 5.22 4.19
CA GLY A 18 10.01 6.23 3.15
C GLY A 18 9.46 7.57 3.63
N VAL A 19 8.19 7.59 3.97
CA VAL A 19 7.47 8.65 4.67
C VAL A 19 6.93 8.04 5.95
N ASP A 20 7.38 8.52 7.10
CA ASP A 20 7.04 8.03 8.43
C ASP A 20 6.47 9.17 9.28
N SER A 21 5.33 8.93 9.94
CA SER A 21 4.67 9.88 10.81
C SER A 21 4.00 9.20 12.01
N ASN A 22 4.37 9.59 13.24
CA ASN A 22 3.65 9.20 14.44
C ASN A 22 2.30 9.94 14.60
N GLY A 23 1.70 10.37 13.51
CA GLY A 23 0.45 11.13 13.49
C GLY A 23 -0.26 10.96 12.17
N SER A 24 -0.77 12.07 11.64
CA SER A 24 -1.43 12.12 10.33
C SER A 24 -0.49 12.70 9.27
N VAL A 25 -0.69 12.26 8.03
CA VAL A 25 -0.05 12.79 6.84
C VAL A 25 -1.10 13.46 5.95
N GLU A 26 -0.80 14.64 5.45
CA GLU A 26 -1.62 15.33 4.45
C GLU A 26 -0.74 15.74 3.28
N ILE A 27 -1.12 15.34 2.06
CA ILE A 27 -0.45 15.73 0.82
C ILE A 27 -1.38 16.62 0.02
N THR A 28 -0.98 17.88 -0.13
CA THR A 28 -1.81 18.92 -0.77
C THR A 28 -1.30 19.38 -2.12
N GLY A 29 -0.11 18.89 -2.55
CA GLY A 29 0.47 19.26 -3.83
C GLY A 29 1.94 18.90 -3.96
N GLY A 30 2.55 19.27 -5.08
CA GLY A 30 3.94 18.98 -5.40
C GLY A 30 4.14 17.61 -6.04
N VAL A 31 5.40 17.16 -6.11
CA VAL A 31 5.78 15.83 -6.62
C VAL A 31 6.55 15.10 -5.53
N LEU A 32 6.11 13.92 -5.16
CA LEU A 32 6.72 13.08 -4.14
C LEU A 32 7.02 11.70 -4.74
N LEU A 33 8.31 11.39 -4.87
CA LEU A 33 8.82 10.13 -5.39
C LEU A 33 9.58 9.39 -4.27
N VAL A 34 9.12 8.20 -3.90
CA VAL A 34 9.64 7.44 -2.76
C VAL A 34 10.07 6.05 -3.18
N CYS A 35 11.33 5.71 -2.87
CA CYS A 35 11.82 4.33 -2.87
C CYS A 35 12.03 3.90 -1.41
N GLY A 36 11.01 3.27 -0.84
CA GLY A 36 10.98 2.80 0.53
C GLY A 36 11.87 1.59 0.81
N PRO A 37 11.73 0.98 1.98
CA PRO A 37 12.49 -0.19 2.38
C PRO A 37 12.16 -1.42 1.52
N THR A 38 13.11 -2.36 1.49
CA THR A 38 12.94 -3.66 0.82
C THR A 38 12.62 -4.78 1.80
N SER A 39 12.71 -4.53 3.11
CA SER A 39 12.34 -5.45 4.18
C SER A 39 10.84 -5.42 4.44
N ASN A 40 10.28 -6.56 4.84
CA ASN A 40 8.84 -6.65 5.13
C ASN A 40 8.47 -6.10 6.53
N GLY A 41 9.43 -5.61 7.30
CA GLY A 41 9.22 -5.03 8.63
C GLY A 41 8.97 -3.52 8.62
N ASP A 42 9.17 -2.88 7.48
CA ASP A 42 9.07 -1.44 7.31
C ASP A 42 8.22 -1.08 6.08
N GLY A 43 7.60 0.10 6.04
CA GLY A 43 6.74 0.58 4.96
C GLY A 43 7.37 1.70 4.12
N ALA A 44 6.99 1.82 2.85
CA ALA A 44 7.31 3.00 2.05
C ALA A 44 6.52 4.22 2.53
N PHE A 45 5.39 3.98 3.13
CA PHE A 45 4.47 4.94 3.68
C PHE A 45 3.97 4.38 5.01
N ASP A 46 4.27 5.06 6.11
CA ASP A 46 3.91 4.67 7.46
C ASP A 46 3.35 5.87 8.24
N TYR A 47 2.23 5.66 8.93
CA TYR A 47 1.57 6.68 9.73
C TYR A 47 0.67 6.03 10.78
N ASP A 48 0.52 6.69 11.95
CA ASP A 48 -0.26 6.15 13.07
C ASP A 48 -1.76 6.43 12.96
N LEU A 49 -2.18 7.55 12.36
CA LEU A 49 -3.58 7.99 12.40
C LEU A 49 -4.25 7.97 11.02
N THR A 50 -4.02 8.99 10.20
CA THR A 50 -4.64 9.11 8.88
C THR A 50 -3.64 9.63 7.85
N ALA A 51 -3.83 9.23 6.60
CA ALA A 51 -3.15 9.83 5.48
C ALA A 51 -4.16 10.27 4.43
N THR A 52 -4.13 11.54 4.07
CA THR A 52 -5.04 12.13 3.09
C THR A 52 -4.28 12.77 1.94
N VAL A 53 -4.90 12.79 0.76
CA VAL A 53 -4.37 13.47 -0.42
C VAL A 53 -5.43 14.35 -1.05
N THR A 54 -5.10 15.62 -1.24
CA THR A 54 -5.98 16.62 -1.87
C THR A 54 -5.38 17.20 -3.15
N GLY A 55 -4.09 16.88 -3.42
CA GLY A 55 -3.41 17.33 -4.63
C GLY A 55 -1.99 16.79 -4.74
N GLY A 56 -1.39 16.96 -5.91
CA GLY A 56 -0.01 16.58 -6.19
C GLY A 56 0.15 15.24 -6.90
N THR A 57 1.38 14.95 -7.29
CA THR A 57 1.77 13.66 -7.88
C THR A 57 2.58 12.88 -6.86
N VAL A 58 2.16 11.66 -6.56
CA VAL A 58 2.87 10.75 -5.66
C VAL A 58 3.11 9.44 -6.36
N LEU A 59 4.35 8.97 -6.33
CA LEU A 59 4.71 7.59 -6.67
C LEU A 59 5.60 7.05 -5.55
N MET A 60 5.11 6.05 -4.85
CA MET A 60 5.85 5.34 -3.80
C MET A 60 5.97 3.87 -4.16
N VAL A 61 7.17 3.35 -4.02
CA VAL A 61 7.46 1.92 -4.13
C VAL A 61 8.18 1.43 -2.89
N GLY A 62 7.98 0.19 -2.52
CA GLY A 62 8.64 -0.42 -1.36
C GLY A 62 8.22 -1.85 -1.13
N SER A 63 8.51 -2.37 0.06
CA SER A 63 8.04 -3.68 0.48
C SER A 63 6.50 -3.71 0.58
N ASN A 64 5.91 -4.86 0.24
CA ASN A 64 4.46 -5.08 0.40
C ASN A 64 4.08 -5.55 1.83
N GLY A 65 5.05 -5.86 2.70
CA GLY A 65 4.80 -6.47 4.00
C GLY A 65 4.10 -5.54 5.00
N MET A 66 4.49 -4.27 5.05
CA MET A 66 3.91 -3.23 5.90
C MET A 66 3.37 -2.06 5.04
N ALA A 67 2.87 -2.38 3.85
CA ALA A 67 2.41 -1.37 2.91
C ALA A 67 1.11 -0.72 3.38
N GLN A 68 1.14 0.57 3.63
CA GLN A 68 -0.04 1.39 3.89
C GLN A 68 -0.48 2.13 2.63
N ASN A 69 -1.78 2.44 2.56
CA ASN A 69 -2.41 3.24 1.52
C ASN A 69 -2.90 4.56 2.14
N PHE A 70 -3.30 5.55 1.34
CA PHE A 70 -4.08 6.67 1.85
C PHE A 70 -5.37 6.15 2.48
N THR A 71 -5.80 6.79 3.56
CA THR A 71 -7.11 6.49 4.19
C THR A 71 -8.26 7.06 3.37
N SER A 72 -8.05 8.24 2.78
CA SER A 72 -9.01 8.95 1.93
C SER A 72 -8.33 10.08 1.16
N GLY A 73 -9.04 10.68 0.20
CA GLY A 73 -8.57 11.84 -0.51
C GLY A 73 -9.70 12.57 -1.23
N GLU A 74 -9.48 13.84 -1.58
CA GLU A 74 -10.28 14.55 -2.59
C GLU A 74 -9.72 14.24 -3.99
N GLN A 75 -8.43 13.91 -4.07
CA GLN A 75 -7.77 13.42 -5.28
C GLN A 75 -7.72 11.88 -5.25
N PRO A 76 -8.15 11.19 -6.33
CA PRO A 76 -8.11 9.73 -6.40
C PRO A 76 -6.68 9.19 -6.35
N PHE A 77 -6.51 8.01 -5.79
CA PHE A 77 -5.25 7.29 -5.68
C PHE A 77 -5.43 5.80 -5.99
N ALA A 78 -4.36 5.11 -6.30
CA ALA A 78 -4.36 3.69 -6.60
C ALA A 78 -3.22 2.98 -5.88
N PHE A 79 -3.50 1.78 -5.36
CA PHE A 79 -2.53 0.89 -4.75
C PHE A 79 -2.47 -0.42 -5.52
N ALA A 80 -1.27 -0.93 -5.79
CA ALA A 80 -1.06 -2.21 -6.44
C ALA A 80 0.06 -3.01 -5.75
N ALA A 81 -0.23 -4.28 -5.48
CA ALA A 81 0.78 -5.26 -5.06
C ALA A 81 1.47 -5.83 -6.32
N VAL A 82 2.53 -5.18 -6.75
CA VAL A 82 3.32 -5.56 -7.93
C VAL A 82 4.79 -5.50 -7.61
N SER A 83 5.57 -6.42 -8.19
CA SER A 83 7.01 -6.51 -7.94
C SER A 83 7.82 -5.90 -9.07
N GLY A 84 8.93 -5.27 -8.71
CA GLY A 84 9.92 -4.77 -9.64
C GLY A 84 11.32 -4.76 -9.04
N SER A 85 12.31 -4.57 -9.90
CA SER A 85 13.73 -4.52 -9.54
C SER A 85 14.28 -3.10 -9.55
N ALA A 86 15.39 -2.89 -8.85
CA ALA A 86 16.15 -1.64 -8.94
C ALA A 86 16.49 -1.31 -10.41
N GLY A 87 16.39 -0.05 -10.77
CA GLY A 87 16.65 0.47 -12.12
C GLY A 87 15.47 0.35 -13.08
N GLN A 88 14.37 -0.29 -12.71
CA GLN A 88 13.19 -0.32 -13.56
C GLN A 88 12.38 0.98 -13.45
N ASN A 89 11.82 1.39 -14.58
CA ASN A 89 10.84 2.46 -14.59
C ASN A 89 9.52 1.96 -14.02
N VAL A 90 8.85 2.84 -13.28
CA VAL A 90 7.47 2.70 -12.82
C VAL A 90 6.69 3.82 -13.46
N ALA A 91 5.75 3.50 -14.33
CA ALA A 91 4.95 4.49 -15.04
C ALA A 91 3.47 4.19 -14.90
N VAL A 92 2.68 5.22 -14.68
CA VAL A 92 1.22 5.17 -14.76
C VAL A 92 0.79 5.86 -16.04
N VAL A 93 -0.04 5.18 -16.82
CA VAL A 93 -0.44 5.57 -18.17
C VAL A 93 -1.97 5.62 -18.23
N ASP A 94 -2.49 6.67 -18.82
CA ASP A 94 -3.93 6.84 -19.05
C ASP A 94 -4.44 6.01 -20.25
N SER A 95 -5.73 6.13 -20.54
CA SER A 95 -6.38 5.44 -21.67
C SER A 95 -5.86 5.87 -23.04
N ASP A 96 -5.27 7.06 -23.14
CA ASP A 96 -4.76 7.63 -24.39
C ASP A 96 -3.30 7.22 -24.64
N GLY A 97 -2.70 6.47 -23.71
CA GLY A 97 -1.32 6.05 -23.78
C GLY A 97 -0.31 7.10 -23.27
N THR A 98 -0.80 8.15 -22.61
CA THR A 98 0.04 9.21 -22.04
C THR A 98 0.47 8.84 -20.63
N VAL A 99 1.76 9.03 -20.33
CA VAL A 99 2.29 8.88 -18.97
C VAL A 99 1.77 10.04 -18.11
N VAL A 100 1.07 9.73 -17.05
CA VAL A 100 0.55 10.70 -16.07
C VAL A 100 1.43 10.82 -14.84
N ALA A 101 2.29 9.86 -14.60
CA ALA A 101 3.37 9.90 -13.62
C ALA A 101 4.37 8.78 -13.90
N SER A 102 5.65 9.04 -13.75
CA SER A 102 6.68 7.99 -13.79
C SER A 102 7.87 8.33 -12.90
N PHE A 103 8.69 7.33 -12.58
CA PHE A 103 10.02 7.50 -12.05
C PHE A 103 10.83 6.21 -12.16
N THR A 104 12.15 6.27 -11.92
CA THR A 104 13.01 5.08 -11.89
C THR A 104 13.20 4.60 -10.46
N ALA A 105 12.77 3.37 -10.18
CA ALA A 105 12.90 2.77 -8.87
C ALA A 105 14.39 2.52 -8.53
N ALA A 106 14.88 3.10 -7.44
CA ALA A 106 16.26 2.93 -7.01
C ALA A 106 16.51 1.59 -6.30
N LYS A 107 15.45 0.90 -5.86
CA LYS A 107 15.49 -0.37 -5.13
C LYS A 107 14.45 -1.34 -5.69
N GLN A 108 14.60 -2.63 -5.37
CA GLN A 108 13.51 -3.59 -5.60
C GLN A 108 12.29 -3.26 -4.74
N PHE A 109 11.12 -3.64 -5.22
CA PHE A 109 9.85 -3.33 -4.54
C PHE A 109 8.81 -4.44 -4.75
N GLY A 110 7.77 -4.43 -3.92
CA GLY A 110 6.63 -5.35 -3.97
C GLY A 110 5.27 -4.62 -3.98
N MET A 111 5.28 -3.28 -3.96
CA MET A 111 4.07 -2.45 -4.04
C MET A 111 4.32 -1.15 -4.78
N VAL A 112 3.27 -0.59 -5.33
CA VAL A 112 3.21 0.78 -5.87
C VAL A 112 1.98 1.48 -5.29
N LEU A 113 2.17 2.67 -4.75
CA LEU A 113 1.11 3.63 -4.40
C LEU A 113 1.26 4.84 -5.34
N ALA A 114 0.19 5.20 -6.02
CA ALA A 114 0.19 6.26 -7.01
C ALA A 114 -0.99 7.22 -6.84
N THR A 115 -0.76 8.50 -7.04
CA THR A 115 -1.79 9.51 -7.28
C THR A 115 -1.25 10.60 -8.21
N SER A 116 -2.13 11.23 -8.96
CA SER A 116 -1.80 12.32 -9.88
C SER A 116 -3.02 13.22 -10.04
N PRO A 117 -2.86 14.52 -10.31
CA PRO A 117 -3.96 15.40 -10.70
C PRO A 117 -4.72 14.94 -11.95
N ALA A 118 -4.14 14.06 -12.76
CA ALA A 118 -4.79 13.45 -13.92
C ALA A 118 -5.71 12.27 -13.55
N PHE A 119 -5.68 11.80 -12.28
CA PHE A 119 -6.56 10.72 -11.85
C PHE A 119 -8.00 11.21 -11.70
N VAL A 120 -8.95 10.40 -12.17
CA VAL A 120 -10.38 10.61 -11.97
C VAL A 120 -10.97 9.47 -11.15
N GLU A 121 -11.97 9.76 -10.34
CA GLU A 121 -12.65 8.76 -9.52
C GLU A 121 -13.24 7.64 -10.38
N GLY A 122 -12.90 6.39 -10.03
CA GLY A 122 -13.29 5.20 -10.80
C GLY A 122 -12.56 5.04 -12.13
N GLY A 123 -11.60 5.92 -12.45
CA GLY A 123 -10.79 5.82 -13.67
C GLY A 123 -9.85 4.62 -13.62
N THR A 124 -9.63 4.01 -14.78
CA THR A 124 -8.71 2.88 -14.96
C THR A 124 -7.45 3.34 -15.67
N TYR A 125 -6.30 2.91 -15.16
CA TYR A 125 -4.97 3.26 -15.65
C TYR A 125 -4.13 2.00 -15.83
N SER A 126 -3.10 2.10 -16.67
CA SER A 126 -2.08 1.06 -16.83
C SER A 126 -0.86 1.38 -15.99
N LEU A 127 -0.56 0.55 -15.00
CA LEU A 127 0.71 0.58 -14.27
C LEU A 127 1.73 -0.27 -15.04
N VAL A 128 2.78 0.36 -15.55
CA VAL A 128 3.82 -0.27 -16.35
C VAL A 128 5.12 -0.34 -15.55
N ILE A 129 5.66 -1.55 -15.38
CA ILE A 129 6.94 -1.80 -14.72
C ILE A 129 7.98 -2.17 -15.76
N GLY A 130 9.08 -1.42 -15.81
CA GLY A 130 10.11 -1.53 -16.85
C GLY A 130 9.76 -0.72 -18.09
N GLY A 131 10.34 -1.11 -19.23
CA GLY A 131 10.19 -0.37 -20.48
C GLY A 131 11.01 0.92 -20.53
N THR A 132 10.82 1.69 -21.60
CA THR A 132 11.50 2.97 -21.85
C THR A 132 10.48 4.09 -21.81
N VAL A 133 10.67 5.05 -20.91
CA VAL A 133 9.81 6.23 -20.78
C VAL A 133 10.43 7.39 -21.54
N THR A 134 9.64 8.07 -22.37
CA THR A 134 10.08 9.26 -23.14
C THR A 134 9.81 10.53 -22.33
N GLY A 135 10.67 11.53 -22.47
CA GLY A 135 10.48 12.84 -21.81
C GLY A 135 10.84 12.87 -20.32
N ALA A 136 11.32 11.76 -19.77
CA ALA A 136 11.68 11.69 -18.36
C ALA A 136 12.98 12.45 -18.04
N ASN A 137 13.05 13.03 -16.84
CA ASN A 137 14.26 13.65 -16.28
C ASN A 137 15.27 12.59 -15.77
N ALA A 138 16.33 13.02 -15.12
CA ALA A 138 17.39 12.13 -14.61
C ALA A 138 16.91 11.13 -13.54
N ASP A 139 15.81 11.42 -12.83
CA ASP A 139 15.19 10.54 -11.83
C ASP A 139 14.13 9.62 -12.46
N GLY A 140 13.95 9.69 -13.77
CA GLY A 140 12.92 8.96 -14.51
C GLY A 140 11.52 9.58 -14.37
N TYR A 141 11.41 10.77 -13.80
CA TYR A 141 10.12 11.45 -13.64
C TYR A 141 9.69 12.15 -14.91
N THR A 142 8.45 11.90 -15.30
CA THR A 142 7.64 12.73 -16.19
C THR A 142 6.16 12.55 -15.84
N ASP A 143 5.37 13.56 -16.14
CA ASP A 143 3.90 13.59 -16.12
C ASP A 143 3.32 13.73 -17.53
N SER A 144 4.13 13.44 -18.53
CA SER A 144 3.80 13.48 -19.95
C SER A 144 4.71 12.51 -20.72
N GLY A 145 4.46 12.30 -21.98
CA GLY A 145 5.24 11.38 -22.80
C GLY A 145 4.60 10.00 -22.92
N THR A 146 5.38 9.00 -23.31
CA THR A 146 4.91 7.63 -23.56
C THR A 146 5.85 6.61 -22.94
N VAL A 147 5.38 5.38 -22.78
CA VAL A 147 6.20 4.24 -22.38
C VAL A 147 6.11 3.14 -23.41
N GLU A 148 7.26 2.55 -23.76
CA GLU A 148 7.36 1.42 -24.68
C GLU A 148 7.90 0.20 -23.96
N GLY A 149 7.21 -0.94 -24.11
CA GLY A 149 7.55 -2.21 -23.44
C GLY A 149 7.20 -2.21 -21.96
N GLY A 150 7.81 -3.14 -21.22
CA GLY A 150 7.50 -3.35 -19.80
C GLY A 150 6.35 -4.33 -19.56
N SER A 151 6.04 -4.56 -18.29
CA SER A 151 4.91 -5.39 -17.86
C SER A 151 3.80 -4.51 -17.36
N THR A 152 2.59 -4.69 -17.87
CA THR A 152 1.43 -3.86 -17.58
C THR A 152 0.47 -4.56 -16.59
N THR A 153 0.01 -3.81 -15.61
CA THR A 153 -1.06 -4.20 -14.68
C THR A 153 -2.11 -3.10 -14.67
N GLU A 154 -3.37 -3.47 -14.78
CA GLU A 154 -4.47 -2.50 -14.66
C GLU A 154 -4.67 -2.10 -13.20
N ILE A 155 -4.85 -0.80 -12.96
CA ILE A 155 -5.16 -0.23 -11.65
C ILE A 155 -6.35 0.70 -11.75
N ALA A 156 -7.18 0.74 -10.72
CA ALA A 156 -8.31 1.66 -10.61
C ALA A 156 -8.01 2.74 -9.56
N ALA A 157 -8.30 3.98 -9.89
CA ALA A 157 -8.15 5.10 -8.98
C ALA A 157 -9.46 5.37 -8.22
N SER A 158 -9.35 5.61 -6.91
CA SER A 158 -10.50 5.92 -6.04
C SER A 158 -10.09 6.90 -4.94
N THR A 159 -11.04 7.67 -4.45
CA THR A 159 -10.88 8.54 -3.28
C THR A 159 -10.99 7.79 -1.95
N THR A 160 -11.30 6.49 -2.00
CA THR A 160 -11.37 5.60 -0.83
C THR A 160 -10.35 4.48 -0.94
N ALA A 161 -9.76 4.10 0.18
CA ALA A 161 -8.74 3.06 0.23
C ALA A 161 -9.23 1.72 -0.27
N SER A 162 -8.49 1.14 -1.20
CA SER A 162 -8.57 -0.26 -1.63
C SER A 162 -7.16 -0.86 -1.61
N GLY A 163 -6.97 -2.00 -0.94
CA GLY A 163 -5.64 -2.61 -0.75
C GLY A 163 -4.76 -1.89 0.29
N GLY A 164 -3.65 -2.51 0.66
CA GLY A 164 -2.75 -2.04 1.72
C GLY A 164 -3.32 -2.23 3.13
N MET A 165 -2.54 -1.90 4.17
CA MET A 165 -2.95 -2.00 5.58
C MET A 165 -3.72 -0.77 6.09
N GLY A 166 -3.82 0.30 5.34
CA GLY A 166 -4.43 1.59 5.73
C GLY A 166 -5.95 1.57 5.94
N GLY A 167 -6.62 0.43 5.85
CA GLY A 167 -8.06 0.29 6.04
C GLY A 167 -8.53 -0.24 7.39
N LEU A 168 -7.64 -0.44 8.37
CA LEU A 168 -8.01 -1.05 9.66
C LEU A 168 -8.43 -0.07 10.76
N GLY A 169 -8.47 1.22 10.47
CA GLY A 169 -8.83 2.25 11.45
C GLY A 169 -10.24 2.80 11.32
N ALA A 170 -11.30 2.05 11.51
CA ALA A 170 -12.67 2.40 11.90
C ALA A 170 -13.75 1.53 11.23
N GLY A 171 -13.63 0.23 11.41
CA GLY A 171 -14.72 -0.70 11.13
C GLY A 171 -14.86 -1.64 12.32
N GLY A 172 -15.62 -1.23 13.34
CA GLY A 172 -16.06 -2.14 14.40
C GLY A 172 -16.77 -3.32 13.75
N GLY A 173 -16.04 -4.41 13.49
CA GLY A 173 -16.59 -5.68 13.10
C GLY A 173 -17.42 -6.22 14.26
N GLY A 174 -18.70 -5.96 14.24
CA GLY A 174 -19.68 -6.64 15.06
C GLY A 174 -19.55 -8.15 14.78
N MET A 175 -19.04 -8.90 15.73
CA MET A 175 -19.12 -10.36 15.69
C MET A 175 -20.60 -10.73 15.56
N PRO A 176 -20.99 -11.60 14.63
CA PRO A 176 -22.33 -12.13 14.63
C PRO A 176 -22.52 -12.91 15.94
N ALA A 177 -23.54 -12.51 16.71
CA ALA A 177 -23.98 -13.23 17.90
C ALA A 177 -24.23 -14.69 17.55
N GLY A 178 -23.35 -15.59 18.00
CA GLY A 178 -23.53 -17.01 17.88
C GLY A 178 -24.81 -17.42 18.60
N GLN A 179 -25.68 -18.04 17.84
CA GLN A 179 -26.88 -18.70 18.36
C GLN A 179 -26.49 -19.71 19.43
N GLY A 180 -27.04 -19.52 20.64
CA GLY A 180 -26.96 -20.46 21.74
C GLY A 180 -27.56 -21.79 21.34
N GLY A 181 -26.70 -22.81 21.22
CA GLY A 181 -27.12 -24.19 21.17
C GLY A 181 -27.10 -24.74 22.60
N ASP A 182 -28.29 -25.00 23.12
CA ASP A 182 -28.52 -25.76 24.35
C ASP A 182 -27.80 -27.10 24.28
N VAL A 183 -26.77 -27.32 25.06
CA VAL A 183 -26.21 -28.66 25.34
C VAL A 183 -26.74 -29.12 26.66
N GLN A 184 -27.73 -29.97 26.59
CA GLN A 184 -28.42 -30.67 27.66
C GLN A 184 -27.44 -31.48 28.52
N ARG A 185 -27.45 -31.16 29.76
CA ARG A 185 -26.72 -31.78 30.87
C ARG A 185 -27.22 -33.21 31.10
N GLY A 186 -26.49 -34.22 30.64
CA GLY A 186 -26.73 -35.61 30.98
C GLY A 186 -25.90 -36.01 32.20
N MET A 187 -26.51 -36.03 33.38
CA MET A 187 -26.00 -36.73 34.54
C MET A 187 -26.17 -38.22 34.37
N ARG A 188 -25.11 -39.01 34.52
CA ARG A 188 -25.11 -40.40 35.06
C ARG A 188 -23.72 -40.59 35.66
N GLY A 189 -23.61 -40.74 36.86
CA GLY A 189 -23.50 -41.57 37.96
C GLY A 189 -22.95 -42.96 37.64
N GLY A 190 -21.85 -43.33 38.34
CA GLY A 190 -21.30 -44.69 38.28
C GLY A 190 -20.06 -44.81 39.13
N ALA A 191 -20.25 -45.25 40.34
CA ALA A 191 -19.21 -45.62 41.34
C ALA A 191 -18.48 -46.89 40.91
N GLY A 192 -17.25 -47.09 41.43
CA GLY A 192 -16.60 -48.40 41.43
C GLY A 192 -15.08 -48.32 41.62
N SER A 193 -14.64 -48.22 42.83
CA SER A 193 -13.67 -49.04 43.59
C SER A 193 -12.69 -49.93 42.80
N GLY A 194 -11.42 -49.92 43.21
CA GLY A 194 -10.50 -51.02 42.90
C GLY A 194 -9.04 -50.73 43.18
N PHE A 195 -8.60 -51.05 44.30
CA PHE A 195 -7.31 -51.35 44.94
C PHE A 195 -6.29 -52.12 44.04
N GLY A 196 -5.01 -51.94 44.39
CA GLY A 196 -3.90 -52.88 44.16
C GLY A 196 -2.72 -52.17 43.46
N GLY A 197 -1.58 -51.88 44.04
CA GLY A 197 -0.77 -52.63 44.96
C GLY A 197 0.27 -53.48 44.23
N GLY A 198 1.55 -53.13 44.32
CA GLY A 198 2.59 -54.02 43.84
C GLY A 198 3.90 -53.36 43.45
N ALA A 199 4.86 -53.49 44.33
CA ALA A 199 6.26 -53.05 44.32
C ALA A 199 7.16 -54.04 43.53
N ALA A 200 8.34 -53.54 43.21
CA ALA A 200 9.66 -54.20 43.18
C ALA A 200 10.00 -55.09 41.94
N ALA A 201 10.97 -54.73 41.22
CA ALA A 201 12.36 -55.19 41.15
C ALA A 201 13.14 -54.35 40.18
#